data_b23299e3e4aad06390c0d100b068ff68
#
_entry.id   b23299e3e4aad06390c0d100b068ff68
#
_cell.length_a   1.000
_cell.length_b   1.000
_cell.length_c   1.000
_cell.angle_alpha   90.00
_cell.angle_beta   90.00
_cell.angle_gamma   90.00
#
_symmetry.space_group_name_H-M   'P 1'
#
loop_
_entity.id
_entity.type
_entity.pdbx_description
1 polymer ?
#
loop_
_entity_poly.entity_id
_entity_poly.type
_entity_poly.pdbx_seq_one_letter_code
_entity_poly.pdbx_strand_id
1 'polypeptide(L)'
;VTDPLEVLNKTWSSLPEDYKFPAAGGDNNHPAEDKPGTFDISDADSLDYMLSFPADSASLIDSAASISHLMNMNTFTCGAYHVKNAADAKTLAQSLRDSIQSRQWMCGFPDKLVVITINEVVVAMYGDEELINSFRDTLTGAYSGAVINFDESIQ
;
A
#
# COMPACT_ATOMS: atom_id res chain seq x y z
N VAL A 1 1.75 -16.53 2.83
CA VAL A 1 2.20 -15.38 2.04
C VAL A 1 3.05 -14.49 2.92
N THR A 2 4.31 -14.34 2.56
CA THR A 2 5.27 -13.58 3.37
C THR A 2 5.99 -12.49 2.57
N ASP A 3 5.85 -12.48 1.25
CA ASP A 3 6.55 -11.51 0.40
C ASP A 3 5.63 -10.40 -0.06
N PRO A 4 5.81 -9.16 0.46
CA PRO A 4 4.97 -8.04 0.03
C PRO A 4 5.07 -7.72 -1.45
N LEU A 5 6.24 -7.90 -2.07
CA LEU A 5 6.40 -7.64 -3.50
C LEU A 5 5.58 -8.64 -4.33
N GLU A 6 5.56 -9.91 -3.93
CA GLU A 6 4.75 -10.93 -4.61
C GLU A 6 3.27 -10.59 -4.58
N VAL A 7 2.77 -10.12 -3.42
CA VAL A 7 1.36 -9.73 -3.27
C VAL A 7 1.01 -8.62 -4.26
N LEU A 8 1.83 -7.59 -4.35
CA LEU A 8 1.58 -6.47 -5.25
C LEU A 8 1.74 -6.87 -6.72
N ASN A 9 2.74 -7.68 -7.05
CA ASN A 9 2.94 -8.16 -8.43
C ASN A 9 1.77 -9.00 -8.90
N LYS A 10 1.29 -9.91 -8.06
CA LYS A 10 0.15 -10.76 -8.42
C LYS A 10 -1.11 -9.94 -8.63
N THR A 11 -1.35 -8.98 -7.75
CA THR A 11 -2.51 -8.10 -7.87
C THR A 11 -2.42 -7.24 -9.13
N TRP A 12 -1.27 -6.61 -9.35
CA TRP A 12 -1.06 -5.75 -10.52
C TRP A 12 -1.23 -6.51 -11.82
N SER A 13 -0.64 -7.70 -11.92
CA SER A 13 -0.74 -8.50 -13.16
C SER A 13 -2.16 -9.03 -13.40
N SER A 14 -2.97 -9.16 -12.36
CA SER A 14 -4.37 -9.62 -12.47
C SER A 14 -5.37 -8.47 -12.62
N LEU A 15 -4.90 -7.23 -12.46
CA LEU A 15 -5.77 -6.05 -12.55
C LEU A 15 -6.30 -5.90 -13.99
N PRO A 16 -7.62 -5.62 -14.17
CA PRO A 16 -8.14 -5.36 -15.51
C PRO A 16 -7.42 -4.20 -16.19
N GLU A 17 -7.18 -4.32 -17.49
CA GLU A 17 -6.44 -3.30 -18.25
C GLU A 17 -7.04 -1.91 -18.13
N ASP A 18 -8.38 -1.82 -18.04
CA ASP A 18 -9.08 -0.53 -17.92
C ASP A 18 -8.73 0.21 -16.64
N TYR A 19 -8.24 -0.50 -15.62
CA TYR A 19 -7.88 0.08 -14.33
C TYR A 19 -6.38 0.23 -14.12
N LYS A 20 -5.58 -0.19 -15.10
CA LYS A 20 -4.14 0.04 -15.02
C LYS A 20 -3.84 1.49 -15.38
N PHE A 21 -2.79 2.00 -14.79
CA PHE A 21 -2.38 3.39 -14.92
C PHE A 21 -0.87 3.46 -15.09
N PRO A 22 -0.33 4.59 -15.58
CA PRO A 22 1.13 4.77 -15.58
C PRO A 22 1.65 4.68 -14.15
N ALA A 23 2.46 3.66 -13.87
CA ALA A 23 2.83 3.32 -12.52
C ALA A 23 4.33 3.38 -12.29
N ALA A 24 4.72 3.63 -11.04
CA ALA A 24 6.09 3.51 -10.58
C ALA A 24 6.08 2.75 -9.26
N GLY A 25 7.01 1.83 -9.11
CA GLY A 25 7.14 1.04 -7.89
C GLY A 25 8.48 1.27 -7.19
N GLY A 26 8.55 0.88 -5.93
CA GLY A 26 9.76 0.95 -5.15
C GLY A 26 10.14 2.35 -4.68
N ASP A 27 11.29 2.43 -4.02
CA ASP A 27 11.85 3.70 -3.57
C ASP A 27 12.80 4.28 -4.62
N ASN A 28 13.43 5.42 -4.30
CA ASN A 28 14.33 6.11 -5.22
C ASN A 28 15.60 5.31 -5.54
N ASN A 29 15.98 4.35 -4.68
CA ASN A 29 17.15 3.51 -4.89
C ASN A 29 16.82 2.20 -5.59
N HIS A 30 15.54 1.85 -5.67
CA HIS A 30 15.05 0.60 -6.27
C HIS A 30 13.86 0.88 -7.18
N PRO A 31 14.02 1.78 -8.19
CA PRO A 31 12.88 2.16 -9.02
C PRO A 31 12.41 1.01 -9.92
N ALA A 32 11.11 0.91 -10.09
CA ALA A 32 10.50 -0.04 -11.01
C ALA A 32 9.53 0.72 -11.92
N GLU A 33 9.60 0.46 -13.23
CA GLU A 33 8.71 1.11 -14.20
C GLU A 33 7.51 0.24 -14.49
N ASP A 34 6.33 0.83 -14.40
CA ASP A 34 5.04 0.20 -14.74
C ASP A 34 4.76 -1.09 -13.97
N LYS A 35 5.32 -1.22 -12.78
CA LYS A 35 5.12 -2.39 -11.92
C LYS A 35 5.46 -2.07 -10.48
N PRO A 36 5.01 -2.91 -9.52
CA PRO A 36 5.44 -2.79 -8.14
C PRO A 36 6.94 -3.02 -7.99
N GLY A 37 7.53 -2.42 -6.97
CA GLY A 37 8.96 -2.58 -6.67
C GLY A 37 9.22 -2.69 -5.18
N THR A 38 10.39 -3.20 -4.84
CA THR A 38 10.86 -3.31 -3.45
C THR A 38 11.08 -1.92 -2.87
N PHE A 39 10.65 -1.73 -1.64
CA PHE A 39 10.85 -0.47 -0.91
C PHE A 39 11.82 -0.69 0.24
N ASP A 40 12.88 0.13 0.28
CA ASP A 40 13.90 0.04 1.32
C ASP A 40 13.34 0.57 2.64
N ILE A 41 13.34 -0.26 3.68
CA ILE A 41 12.79 0.10 4.99
C ILE A 41 13.83 0.74 5.92
N SER A 42 15.07 0.87 5.49
CA SER A 42 16.12 1.45 6.34
C SER A 42 15.94 2.96 6.56
N ASP A 43 15.14 3.61 5.72
CA ASP A 43 14.85 5.03 5.83
C ASP A 43 13.38 5.23 6.19
N ALA A 44 13.11 5.39 7.49
CA ALA A 44 11.75 5.58 7.98
C ALA A 44 11.12 6.89 7.47
N ASP A 45 11.92 7.91 7.20
CA ASP A 45 11.41 9.17 6.65
C ASP A 45 10.89 8.99 5.23
N SER A 46 11.56 8.17 4.41
CA SER A 46 11.06 7.84 3.06
C SER A 46 9.76 7.07 3.12
N LEU A 47 9.63 6.12 4.04
CA LEU A 47 8.37 5.38 4.23
C LEU A 47 7.22 6.34 4.55
N ASP A 48 7.45 7.27 5.46
CA ASP A 48 6.44 8.27 5.85
C ASP A 48 6.11 9.19 4.68
N TYR A 49 7.11 9.77 4.06
CA TYR A 49 6.94 10.74 2.97
C TYR A 49 6.23 10.12 1.75
N MET A 50 6.69 8.96 1.32
CA MET A 50 6.21 8.36 0.07
C MET A 50 4.96 7.49 0.24
N LEU A 51 4.81 6.83 1.38
CA LEU A 51 3.76 5.83 1.56
C LEU A 51 2.79 6.16 2.69
N SER A 52 2.97 7.28 3.36
CA SER A 52 2.20 7.64 4.57
C SER A 52 2.32 6.57 5.66
N PHE A 53 3.45 5.85 5.66
CA PHE A 53 3.74 4.84 6.67
C PHE A 53 4.24 5.53 7.93
N PRO A 54 3.64 5.28 9.10
CA PRO A 54 4.09 5.96 10.32
C PRO A 54 5.50 5.52 10.71
N ALA A 55 6.41 6.48 10.79
CA ALA A 55 7.83 6.20 11.05
C ALA A 55 8.02 5.39 12.33
N ASP A 56 7.18 5.63 13.35
CA ASP A 56 7.26 4.91 14.63
C ASP A 56 7.00 3.41 14.48
N SER A 57 6.33 2.99 13.43
CA SER A 57 5.99 1.59 13.18
C SER A 57 7.02 0.85 12.34
N ALA A 58 8.08 1.52 11.89
CA ALA A 58 9.10 0.91 11.02
C ALA A 58 9.76 -0.31 11.66
N SER A 59 9.88 -0.32 12.98
CA SER A 59 10.49 -1.45 13.70
C SER A 59 9.63 -2.73 13.67
N LEU A 60 8.36 -2.63 13.28
CA LEU A 60 7.46 -3.79 13.22
C LEU A 60 7.63 -4.61 11.94
N ILE A 61 8.29 -4.05 10.92
CA ILE A 61 8.39 -4.67 9.61
C ILE A 61 9.83 -5.02 9.25
N ASP A 62 10.00 -6.01 8.37
CA ASP A 62 11.31 -6.40 7.87
C ASP A 62 11.43 -6.32 6.35
N SER A 63 10.34 -6.07 5.65
CA SER A 63 10.37 -5.84 4.20
C SER A 63 9.14 -5.05 3.75
N ALA A 64 9.27 -4.41 2.61
CA ALA A 64 8.18 -3.62 2.03
C ALA A 64 8.28 -3.57 0.51
N ALA A 65 7.15 -3.29 -0.12
CA ALA A 65 7.05 -3.05 -1.55
C ALA A 65 6.00 -1.97 -1.79
N SER A 66 6.03 -1.35 -2.95
CA SER A 66 5.08 -0.29 -3.26
C SER A 66 4.79 -0.20 -4.74
N ILE A 67 3.66 0.43 -5.04
CA ILE A 67 3.30 0.89 -6.39
C ILE A 67 2.48 2.16 -6.25
N SER A 68 2.73 3.14 -7.10
CA SER A 68 1.99 4.40 -7.08
C SER A 68 1.78 4.92 -8.48
N HIS A 69 0.83 5.84 -8.62
CA HIS A 69 0.58 6.53 -9.90
C HIS A 69 1.75 7.45 -10.20
N LEU A 70 2.33 7.27 -11.39
CA LEU A 70 3.54 8.00 -11.79
C LEU A 70 3.33 9.52 -11.81
N MET A 71 2.16 9.96 -12.25
CA MET A 71 1.88 11.38 -12.44
C MET A 71 1.43 12.08 -11.16
N ASN A 72 0.69 11.39 -10.29
CA ASN A 72 0.19 11.96 -9.04
C ASN A 72 -0.09 10.86 -8.03
N MET A 73 0.73 10.79 -6.98
CA MET A 73 0.61 9.77 -5.94
C MET A 73 -0.72 9.83 -5.20
N ASN A 74 -1.36 11.02 -5.14
CA ASN A 74 -2.68 11.13 -4.52
C ASN A 74 -3.78 10.43 -5.32
N THR A 75 -3.53 10.12 -6.60
CA THR A 75 -4.45 9.34 -7.42
C THR A 75 -4.38 7.87 -7.07
N PHE A 76 -3.19 7.35 -6.74
CA PHE A 76 -3.02 5.98 -6.26
C PHE A 76 -1.66 5.80 -5.61
N THR A 77 -1.66 5.34 -4.38
CA THR A 77 -0.45 4.90 -3.66
C THR A 77 -0.79 3.66 -2.88
N CYS A 78 0.04 2.64 -3.00
CA CYS A 78 -0.14 1.38 -2.30
C CYS A 78 1.20 0.90 -1.75
N GLY A 79 1.23 0.58 -0.46
CA GLY A 79 2.37 -0.05 0.19
C GLY A 79 1.97 -1.40 0.75
N ALA A 80 2.86 -2.37 0.67
CA ALA A 80 2.70 -3.67 1.28
C ALA A 80 3.88 -3.94 2.20
N TYR A 81 3.61 -4.47 3.39
CA TYR A 81 4.59 -4.58 4.45
C TYR A 81 4.54 -5.95 5.10
N HIS A 82 5.68 -6.58 5.30
CA HIS A 82 5.78 -7.83 6.05
C HIS A 82 6.10 -7.52 7.50
N VAL A 83 5.22 -7.94 8.43
CA VAL A 83 5.47 -7.76 9.86
C VAL A 83 6.35 -8.91 10.36
N LYS A 84 7.28 -8.57 11.26
CA LYS A 84 8.18 -9.56 11.88
C LYS A 84 7.41 -10.55 12.74
N ASN A 85 6.32 -10.10 13.35
CA ASN A 85 5.47 -10.89 14.23
C ASN A 85 4.03 -10.75 13.76
N ALA A 86 3.38 -11.85 13.40
CA ALA A 86 2.01 -11.85 12.89
C ALA A 86 1.02 -11.17 13.84
N ALA A 87 1.29 -11.20 15.16
CA ALA A 87 0.43 -10.56 16.15
C ALA A 87 0.41 -9.04 15.99
N ASP A 88 1.40 -8.44 15.33
CA ASP A 88 1.47 -6.99 15.12
C ASP A 88 0.73 -6.51 13.89
N ALA A 89 0.21 -7.42 13.06
CA ALA A 89 -0.46 -7.03 11.81
C ALA A 89 -1.65 -6.11 12.05
N LYS A 90 -2.49 -6.40 13.02
CA LYS A 90 -3.64 -5.56 13.35
C LYS A 90 -3.23 -4.18 13.87
N THR A 91 -2.20 -4.15 14.71
CA THR A 91 -1.67 -2.89 15.25
C THR A 91 -1.12 -2.02 14.13
N LEU A 92 -0.37 -2.62 13.20
CA LEU A 92 0.15 -1.90 12.04
C LEU A 92 -0.97 -1.39 11.15
N ALA A 93 -1.99 -2.22 10.91
CA ALA A 93 -3.15 -1.82 10.08
C ALA A 93 -3.83 -0.58 10.67
N GLN A 94 -4.05 -0.55 11.98
CA GLN A 94 -4.64 0.61 12.66
C GLN A 94 -3.75 1.84 12.53
N SER A 95 -2.45 1.68 12.73
CA SER A 95 -1.49 2.79 12.64
C SER A 95 -1.42 3.37 11.23
N LEU A 96 -1.47 2.52 10.21
CA LEU A 96 -1.50 2.95 8.81
C LEU A 96 -2.77 3.74 8.50
N ARG A 97 -3.91 3.23 8.93
CA ARG A 97 -5.18 3.93 8.74
C ARG A 97 -5.15 5.31 9.39
N ASP A 98 -4.68 5.39 10.63
CA ASP A 98 -4.62 6.65 11.36
C ASP A 98 -3.65 7.63 10.72
N SER A 99 -2.51 7.14 10.24
CA SER A 99 -1.51 7.96 9.54
C SER A 99 -2.08 8.56 8.26
N ILE A 100 -2.77 7.76 7.46
CA ILE A 100 -3.36 8.23 6.20
C ILE A 100 -4.47 9.25 6.49
N GLN A 101 -5.35 8.98 7.47
CA GLN A 101 -6.44 9.90 7.80
C GLN A 101 -5.96 11.23 8.37
N SER A 102 -4.84 11.23 9.08
CA SER A 102 -4.33 12.44 9.73
C SER A 102 -3.40 13.26 8.83
N ARG A 103 -3.04 12.75 7.65
CA ARG A 103 -2.09 13.42 6.77
C ARG A 103 -2.70 14.69 6.19
N GLN A 104 -1.89 15.72 6.09
CA GLN A 104 -2.28 16.96 5.41
C GLN A 104 -1.97 16.81 3.92
N TRP A 105 -3.02 16.75 3.12
CA TRP A 105 -2.88 16.55 1.68
C TRP A 105 -2.66 17.86 0.95
N MET A 106 -1.60 17.88 0.13
CA MET A 106 -1.28 18.97 -0.79
C MET A 106 -1.65 18.49 -2.19
N CYS A 107 -1.89 19.35 -3.14
CA CYS A 107 -2.12 18.97 -4.55
C CYS A 107 -3.32 18.03 -4.76
N GLY A 108 -4.34 18.13 -3.91
CA GLY A 108 -5.57 17.34 -4.04
C GLY A 108 -5.74 16.30 -2.95
N PHE A 109 -6.98 15.89 -2.74
CA PHE A 109 -7.37 14.92 -1.73
C PHE A 109 -7.59 13.57 -2.37
N PRO A 110 -6.98 12.49 -1.87
CA PRO A 110 -7.41 11.15 -2.25
C PRO A 110 -8.82 10.88 -1.72
N ASP A 111 -9.60 10.10 -2.48
CA ASP A 111 -11.01 9.85 -2.14
C ASP A 111 -11.15 8.95 -0.92
N LYS A 112 -10.37 7.89 -0.87
CA LYS A 112 -10.54 6.85 0.15
C LYS A 112 -9.26 6.10 0.42
N LEU A 113 -9.30 5.35 1.53
CA LEU A 113 -8.23 4.41 1.88
C LEU A 113 -8.79 3.02 2.10
N VAL A 114 -7.97 2.01 1.89
CA VAL A 114 -8.26 0.61 2.19
C VAL A 114 -7.02 -0.01 2.83
N VAL A 115 -7.21 -0.73 3.94
CA VAL A 115 -6.13 -1.49 4.58
C VAL A 115 -6.57 -2.95 4.69
N ILE A 116 -5.73 -3.84 4.18
CA ILE A 116 -6.00 -5.27 4.09
C ILE A 116 -4.87 -6.05 4.75
N THR A 117 -5.20 -7.09 5.50
CA THR A 117 -4.18 -8.01 6.02
C THR A 117 -4.31 -9.36 5.33
N ILE A 118 -3.15 -9.93 4.94
CA ILE A 118 -3.04 -11.27 4.38
C ILE A 118 -1.97 -11.98 5.19
N ASN A 119 -2.38 -12.71 6.24
CA ASN A 119 -1.47 -13.34 7.20
C ASN A 119 -0.49 -12.31 7.78
N GLU A 120 0.79 -12.38 7.41
CA GLU A 120 1.85 -11.51 7.92
C GLU A 120 2.11 -10.28 7.04
N VAL A 121 1.32 -10.09 5.99
CA VAL A 121 1.47 -8.94 5.08
C VAL A 121 0.31 -7.98 5.29
N VAL A 122 0.64 -6.71 5.48
CA VAL A 122 -0.34 -5.63 5.60
C VAL A 122 -0.23 -4.75 4.36
N VAL A 123 -1.34 -4.53 3.67
CA VAL A 123 -1.39 -3.70 2.46
C VAL A 123 -2.24 -2.48 2.75
N ALA A 124 -1.68 -1.29 2.53
CA ALA A 124 -2.40 -0.03 2.72
C ALA A 124 -2.37 0.76 1.42
N MET A 125 -3.52 1.25 1.00
CA MET A 125 -3.64 2.01 -0.23
C MET A 125 -4.58 3.18 -0.07
N TYR A 126 -4.35 4.22 -0.85
CA TYR A 126 -5.23 5.39 -0.88
C TYR A 126 -5.18 6.04 -2.26
N GLY A 127 -6.26 6.70 -2.63
CA GLY A 127 -6.33 7.39 -3.90
C GLY A 127 -7.75 7.51 -4.44
N ASP A 128 -7.85 7.51 -5.75
CA ASP A 128 -9.11 7.61 -6.50
C ASP A 128 -9.98 6.38 -6.23
N GLU A 129 -11.26 6.63 -5.95
CA GLU A 129 -12.19 5.57 -5.53
C GLU A 129 -12.24 4.39 -6.49
N GLU A 130 -12.33 4.65 -7.79
CA GLU A 130 -12.44 3.57 -8.78
C GLU A 130 -11.17 2.71 -8.83
N LEU A 131 -10.01 3.35 -8.78
CA LEU A 131 -8.73 2.64 -8.81
C LEU A 131 -8.53 1.82 -7.53
N ILE A 132 -8.86 2.41 -6.39
CA ILE A 132 -8.73 1.74 -5.09
C ILE A 132 -9.69 0.54 -5.01
N ASN A 133 -10.94 0.72 -5.41
CA ASN A 133 -11.92 -0.36 -5.37
C ASN A 133 -11.51 -1.52 -6.28
N SER A 134 -11.00 -1.22 -7.49
CA SER A 134 -10.55 -2.25 -8.41
C SER A 134 -9.34 -3.02 -7.88
N PHE A 135 -8.37 -2.32 -7.32
CA PHE A 135 -7.18 -2.95 -6.74
C PHE A 135 -7.56 -3.82 -5.53
N ARG A 136 -8.43 -3.31 -4.66
CA ARG A 136 -8.95 -4.05 -3.51
C ARG A 136 -9.64 -5.35 -3.96
N ASP A 137 -10.53 -5.26 -4.94
CA ASP A 137 -11.30 -6.41 -5.39
C ASP A 137 -10.39 -7.46 -6.07
N THR A 138 -9.42 -7.01 -6.84
CA THR A 138 -8.46 -7.90 -7.48
C THR A 138 -7.60 -8.61 -6.45
N LEU A 139 -7.12 -7.88 -5.44
CA LEU A 139 -6.29 -8.45 -4.37
C LEU A 139 -7.07 -9.48 -3.55
N THR A 140 -8.27 -9.12 -3.10
CA THR A 140 -9.08 -10.04 -2.29
C THR A 140 -9.54 -11.26 -3.09
N GLY A 141 -9.71 -11.12 -4.39
CA GLY A 141 -10.00 -12.25 -5.27
C GLY A 141 -8.81 -13.17 -5.48
N ALA A 142 -7.59 -12.64 -5.40
CA ALA A 142 -6.37 -13.43 -5.56
C ALA A 142 -5.94 -14.16 -4.29
N TYR A 143 -6.34 -13.66 -3.11
CA TYR A 143 -5.93 -14.21 -1.82
C TYR A 143 -7.15 -14.44 -0.94
N SER A 144 -7.53 -15.71 -0.79
CA SER A 144 -8.72 -16.08 -0.02
C SER A 144 -8.61 -15.75 1.47
N GLY A 145 -7.38 -15.62 1.98
CA GLY A 145 -7.13 -15.25 3.38
C GLY A 145 -7.10 -13.75 3.65
N ALA A 146 -7.37 -12.92 2.64
CA ALA A 146 -7.35 -11.48 2.80
C ALA A 146 -8.51 -10.99 3.67
N VAL A 147 -8.20 -10.10 4.61
CA VAL A 147 -9.19 -9.48 5.50
C VAL A 147 -9.12 -7.96 5.30
N ILE A 148 -10.26 -7.36 4.93
CA ILE A 148 -10.35 -5.92 4.81
C ILE A 148 -10.52 -5.34 6.21
N ASN A 149 -9.50 -4.66 6.71
CA ASN A 149 -9.54 -4.05 8.05
C ASN A 149 -10.21 -2.68 8.03
N PHE A 150 -9.94 -1.90 6.98
CA PHE A 150 -10.52 -0.58 6.79
C PHE A 150 -10.81 -0.35 5.32
N ASP A 151 -11.95 0.24 5.03
CA ASP A 151 -12.37 0.68 3.71
C ASP A 151 -13.25 1.90 3.95
N GLU A 152 -12.65 3.10 3.85
CA GLU A 152 -13.35 4.32 4.29
C GLU A 152 -12.90 5.53 3.51
N SER A 153 -13.75 6.55 3.48
CA SER A 153 -13.42 7.83 2.87
C SER A 153 -12.37 8.57 3.69
N ILE A 154 -11.50 9.31 3.02
CA ILE A 154 -10.55 10.18 3.69
C ILE A 154 -11.25 11.50 4.03
N GLN A 155 -11.19 11.87 5.31
CA GLN A 155 -11.87 13.06 5.83
C GLN A 155 -10.99 14.30 5.82
#